data_5658ee759b320a31981ea7b57bd4eed0
#
_entry.id   5658ee759b320a31981ea7b57bd4eed0
#
_cell.length_a   1.000
_cell.length_b   1.000
_cell.length_c   1.000
_cell.angle_alpha   90.00
_cell.angle_beta   90.00
_cell.angle_gamma   90.00
#
_symmetry.space_group_name_H-M   'P 1'
#
loop_
_entity.id
_entity.type
_entity.pdbx_description
1 polymer ?
#
loop_
_entity_poly.entity_id
_entity_poly.type
_entity_poly.pdbx_seq_one_letter_code
_entity_poly.pdbx_strand_id
1 'polypeptide(L)'
;MSNKRKIIFSILKEIEKGEIEPKAEHYGISNAEFGDIVDMMEYEKLIKGSGVARGGSGNEARVVFLKGAKITLKGLEYLEENNTWAKTYKGLKEIRDWLPL
;
A
#
# COMPACT_ATOMS: atom_id res chain seq x y z
N MET A 1 -8.13 5.65 -14.92
CA MET A 1 -8.70 5.40 -13.59
C MET A 1 -7.69 4.75 -12.70
N SER A 2 -7.54 5.28 -11.56
CA SER A 2 -6.50 4.83 -10.65
C SER A 2 -6.98 3.69 -9.75
N ASN A 3 -6.13 2.66 -9.60
CA ASN A 3 -6.36 1.60 -8.64
C ASN A 3 -5.77 1.93 -7.28
N LYS A 4 -5.48 3.21 -7.07
CA LYS A 4 -4.77 3.67 -5.88
C LYS A 4 -5.46 3.24 -4.59
N ARG A 5 -6.78 3.39 -4.54
CA ARG A 5 -7.52 3.04 -3.32
C ARG A 5 -7.48 1.53 -3.04
N LYS A 6 -7.52 0.72 -4.09
CA LYS A 6 -7.39 -0.72 -3.92
C LYS A 6 -5.98 -1.10 -3.50
N ILE A 7 -4.98 -0.42 -4.05
CA ILE A 7 -3.60 -0.66 -3.65
C ILE A 7 -3.43 -0.33 -2.16
N ILE A 8 -4.01 0.78 -1.72
CA ILE A 8 -3.98 1.15 -0.29
C ILE A 8 -4.63 0.05 0.55
N PHE A 9 -5.78 -0.44 0.12
CA PHE A 9 -6.47 -1.53 0.82
C PHE A 9 -5.55 -2.75 0.93
N SER A 10 -4.92 -3.13 -0.18
CA SER A 10 -4.03 -4.29 -0.20
C SER A 10 -2.85 -4.10 0.73
N ILE A 11 -2.21 -2.91 0.70
CA ILE A 11 -1.07 -2.64 1.57
C ILE A 11 -1.48 -2.80 3.04
N LEU A 12 -2.64 -2.24 3.40
CA LEU A 12 -3.11 -2.33 4.77
C LEU A 12 -3.38 -3.78 5.18
N LYS A 13 -4.00 -4.57 4.29
CA LYS A 13 -4.24 -5.97 4.59
C LYS A 13 -2.94 -6.74 4.79
N GLU A 14 -1.94 -6.46 3.96
CA GLU A 14 -0.68 -7.18 4.07
C GLU A 14 0.11 -6.76 5.30
N ILE A 15 0.04 -5.48 5.68
CA ILE A 15 0.66 -5.03 6.91
C ILE A 15 -0.01 -5.70 8.11
N GLU A 16 -1.34 -5.80 8.07
CA GLU A 16 -2.08 -6.43 9.15
C GLU A 16 -1.70 -7.90 9.30
N LYS A 17 -1.54 -8.62 8.17
CA LYS A 17 -1.11 -10.01 8.20
C LYS A 17 0.34 -10.15 8.68
N GLY A 18 1.21 -9.26 8.24
CA GLY A 18 2.61 -9.27 8.65
C GLY A 18 3.45 -10.39 8.06
N GLU A 19 3.02 -10.98 6.96
CA GLU A 19 3.74 -12.12 6.36
C GLU A 19 4.64 -11.73 5.20
N ILE A 20 4.16 -10.84 4.35
CA ILE A 20 4.89 -10.42 3.15
C ILE A 20 4.90 -8.91 3.10
N GLU A 21 6.08 -8.34 2.86
CA GLU A 21 6.20 -6.89 2.71
C GLU A 21 5.74 -6.51 1.31
N PRO A 22 4.68 -5.68 1.19
CA PRO A 22 4.23 -5.23 -0.13
C PRO A 22 5.30 -4.41 -0.84
N LYS A 23 5.44 -4.61 -2.13
CA LYS A 23 6.40 -3.90 -2.96
C LYS A 23 5.73 -3.42 -4.23
N ALA A 24 6.34 -2.40 -4.86
CA ALA A 24 5.80 -1.84 -6.10
C ALA A 24 5.57 -2.89 -7.17
N GLU A 25 6.48 -3.85 -7.27
CA GLU A 25 6.39 -4.87 -8.32
C GLU A 25 5.15 -5.75 -8.17
N HIS A 26 4.66 -5.92 -6.95
CA HIS A 26 3.43 -6.69 -6.75
C HIS A 26 2.26 -6.06 -7.49
N TYR A 27 2.24 -4.73 -7.55
CA TYR A 27 1.12 -3.99 -8.12
C TYR A 27 1.37 -3.54 -9.56
N GLY A 28 2.56 -3.84 -10.10
CA GLY A 28 2.89 -3.46 -11.46
C GLY A 28 3.08 -1.96 -11.65
N ILE A 29 3.51 -1.27 -10.62
CA ILE A 29 3.75 0.17 -10.67
C ILE A 29 5.21 0.47 -10.35
N SER A 30 5.63 1.70 -10.61
CA SER A 30 6.99 2.11 -10.32
C SER A 30 7.19 2.36 -8.83
N ASN A 31 8.46 2.35 -8.41
CA ASN A 31 8.78 2.72 -7.03
C ASN A 31 8.37 4.16 -6.74
N ALA A 32 8.47 5.04 -7.74
CA ALA A 32 8.06 6.42 -7.56
C ALA A 32 6.58 6.52 -7.22
N GLU A 33 5.76 5.80 -7.97
CA GLU A 33 4.32 5.80 -7.74
C GLU A 33 3.98 5.13 -6.41
N PHE A 34 4.63 4.01 -6.13
CA PHE A 34 4.41 3.28 -4.88
C PHE A 34 4.79 4.13 -3.68
N GLY A 35 5.93 4.83 -3.76
CA GLY A 35 6.36 5.71 -2.68
C GLY A 35 5.39 6.84 -2.43
N ASP A 36 4.82 7.40 -3.50
CA ASP A 36 3.83 8.46 -3.33
C ASP A 36 2.57 7.94 -2.64
N ILE A 37 2.17 6.72 -2.96
CA ILE A 37 1.02 6.10 -2.29
C ILE A 37 1.32 5.88 -0.81
N VAL A 38 2.50 5.37 -0.49
CA VAL A 38 2.87 5.10 0.90
C VAL A 38 2.96 6.41 1.70
N ASP A 39 3.52 7.45 1.08
CA ASP A 39 3.57 8.77 1.73
C ASP A 39 2.18 9.31 2.02
N MET A 40 1.26 9.11 1.08
CA MET A 40 -0.13 9.51 1.28
C MET A 40 -0.74 8.78 2.46
N MET A 41 -0.45 7.48 2.57
CA MET A 41 -0.97 6.68 3.68
C MET A 41 -0.43 7.18 5.02
N GLU A 42 0.85 7.54 5.08
CA GLU A 42 1.43 8.12 6.29
C GLU A 42 0.78 9.47 6.60
N TYR A 43 0.64 10.29 5.58
CA TYR A 43 0.06 11.62 5.75
C TYR A 43 -1.37 11.54 6.29
N GLU A 44 -2.15 10.60 5.76
CA GLU A 44 -3.53 10.38 6.21
C GLU A 44 -3.60 9.55 7.48
N LYS A 45 -2.46 9.18 8.02
CA LYS A 45 -2.35 8.44 9.29
C LYS A 45 -2.99 7.06 9.26
N LEU A 46 -2.97 6.42 8.09
CA LEU A 46 -3.45 5.05 7.97
C LEU A 46 -2.41 4.06 8.48
N ILE A 47 -1.14 4.42 8.36
CA ILE A 47 -0.02 3.62 8.84
C ILE A 47 0.99 4.54 9.51
N LYS A 48 1.92 3.93 10.24
CA LYS A 48 3.08 4.63 10.79
C LYS A 48 4.29 3.72 10.69
N GLY A 49 5.48 4.34 10.62
CA GLY A 49 6.72 3.58 10.64
C GLY A 49 7.17 3.09 9.27
N SER A 50 6.60 3.63 8.19
CA SER A 50 7.10 3.35 6.86
C SER A 50 8.28 4.28 6.57
N GLY A 51 9.05 3.95 5.52
CA GLY A 51 10.14 4.77 5.07
C GLY A 51 10.16 4.84 3.57
N VAL A 52 10.45 6.05 3.04
CA VAL A 52 10.59 6.26 1.62
C VAL A 52 11.89 7.00 1.38
N ALA A 53 12.86 6.33 0.72
CA ALA A 53 14.12 6.95 0.37
C ALA A 53 13.97 7.57 -1.02
N ARG A 54 14.29 8.86 -1.11
CA ARG A 54 14.14 9.62 -2.36
C ARG A 54 15.49 10.10 -2.86
N GLY A 55 15.56 10.39 -4.14
CA GLY A 55 16.80 10.88 -4.73
C GLY A 55 16.60 11.28 -6.18
N GLY A 56 17.70 11.78 -6.78
CA GLY A 56 17.66 12.21 -8.16
C GLY A 56 17.11 13.62 -8.31
N SER A 57 17.12 14.13 -9.53
CA SER A 57 16.72 15.51 -9.80
C SER A 57 15.24 15.75 -9.54
N GLY A 58 14.42 14.72 -9.72
CA GLY A 58 12.98 14.84 -9.46
C GLY A 58 12.58 14.48 -8.05
N ASN A 59 13.54 14.15 -7.21
CA ASN A 59 13.28 13.74 -5.82
C ASN A 59 12.27 12.60 -5.75
N GLU A 60 12.38 11.67 -6.68
CA GLU A 60 11.46 10.55 -6.78
C GLU A 60 11.77 9.48 -5.73
N ALA A 61 10.76 8.74 -5.33
CA ALA A 61 10.95 7.61 -4.45
C ALA A 61 11.80 6.55 -5.15
N ARG A 62 12.86 6.10 -4.47
CA ARG A 62 13.77 5.08 -4.97
C ARG A 62 13.55 3.75 -4.29
N VAL A 63 13.34 3.80 -2.98
CA VAL A 63 13.14 2.60 -2.18
C VAL A 63 12.05 2.90 -1.17
N VAL A 64 11.16 1.92 -0.98
CA VAL A 64 10.07 2.04 -0.02
C VAL A 64 10.21 0.91 0.99
N PHE A 65 10.15 1.25 2.27
CA PHE A 65 10.31 0.30 3.36
C PHE A 65 9.00 0.21 4.13
N LEU A 66 8.40 -0.97 4.15
CA LEU A 66 7.17 -1.20 4.90
C LEU A 66 7.33 -2.25 5.99
N LYS A 67 8.53 -2.81 6.13
CA LYS A 67 8.74 -3.92 7.06
C LYS A 67 8.41 -3.53 8.50
N GLY A 68 8.74 -2.31 8.90
CA GLY A 68 8.45 -1.85 10.24
C GLY A 68 7.14 -1.09 10.39
N ALA A 69 6.37 -1.02 9.32
CA ALA A 69 5.14 -0.24 9.34
C ALA A 69 4.06 -0.95 10.13
N LYS A 70 3.23 -0.14 10.79
CA LYS A 70 2.10 -0.62 11.57
C LYS A 70 0.83 0.04 11.09
N ILE A 71 -0.27 -0.71 11.10
CA ILE A 71 -1.57 -0.14 10.78
C ILE A 71 -2.08 0.64 12.00
N THR A 72 -2.75 1.74 11.74
CA THR A 72 -3.32 2.59 12.79
C THR A 72 -4.80 2.31 12.93
N LEU A 73 -5.42 2.96 13.92
CA LEU A 73 -6.86 2.89 14.06
C LEU A 73 -7.57 3.39 12.81
N LYS A 74 -7.07 4.48 12.22
CA LYS A 74 -7.64 5.00 10.97
C LYS A 74 -7.47 4.00 9.82
N GLY A 75 -6.35 3.29 9.80
CA GLY A 75 -6.15 2.25 8.80
C GLY A 75 -7.16 1.12 8.94
N LEU A 76 -7.44 0.72 10.18
CA LEU A 76 -8.46 -0.30 10.43
C LEU A 76 -9.84 0.18 9.98
N GLU A 77 -10.14 1.46 10.22
CA GLU A 77 -11.41 2.05 9.77
C GLU A 77 -11.51 2.04 8.25
N TYR A 78 -10.40 2.32 7.58
CA TYR A 78 -10.37 2.28 6.12
C TYR A 78 -10.72 0.88 5.61
N LEU A 79 -10.14 -0.14 6.22
CA LEU A 79 -10.44 -1.53 5.84
C LEU A 79 -11.91 -1.84 6.05
N GLU A 80 -12.46 -1.39 7.15
CA GLU A 80 -13.86 -1.64 7.48
C GLU A 80 -14.81 -0.92 6.52
N GLU A 81 -14.47 0.31 6.15
CA GLU A 81 -15.29 1.10 5.22
C GLU A 81 -15.29 0.50 3.83
N ASN A 82 -14.29 -0.29 3.50
CA ASN A 82 -14.15 -0.90 2.20
C ASN A 82 -14.28 -2.42 2.27
N ASN A 83 -15.13 -2.89 3.16
CA ASN A 83 -15.22 -4.31 3.44
C ASN A 83 -15.76 -5.15 2.28
N THR A 84 -16.38 -4.52 1.28
CA THR A 84 -16.76 -5.24 0.08
C THR A 84 -15.52 -5.75 -0.67
N TRP A 85 -14.43 -5.03 -0.58
CA TRP A 85 -13.17 -5.48 -1.19
C TRP A 85 -12.58 -6.67 -0.43
N ALA A 86 -12.83 -6.73 0.89
CA ALA A 86 -12.32 -7.84 1.69
C ALA A 86 -12.87 -9.18 1.24
N LYS A 87 -14.08 -9.19 0.68
CA LYS A 87 -14.71 -10.42 0.23
C LYS A 87 -14.05 -11.01 -1.01
N THR A 88 -13.40 -10.16 -1.81
CA THR A 88 -12.76 -10.60 -3.05
C THR A 88 -11.26 -10.60 -2.99
N TYR A 89 -10.67 -9.92 -2.01
CA TYR A 89 -9.23 -9.81 -1.89
C TYR A 89 -8.62 -11.14 -1.46
N LYS A 90 -7.67 -11.65 -2.25
CA LYS A 90 -7.08 -12.96 -2.00
C LYS A 90 -5.58 -12.92 -1.73
N GLY A 91 -5.01 -11.73 -1.57
CA GLY A 91 -3.61 -11.59 -1.25
C GLY A 91 -2.77 -11.19 -2.44
N LEU A 92 -1.46 -11.07 -2.19
CA LEU A 92 -0.55 -10.53 -3.20
C LEU A 92 -0.35 -11.46 -4.39
N LYS A 93 -0.51 -12.74 -4.21
CA LYS A 93 -0.32 -13.67 -5.31
C LYS A 93 -1.34 -13.46 -6.43
N GLU A 94 -2.52 -12.98 -6.10
CA GLU A 94 -3.59 -12.79 -7.07
C GLU A 94 -3.94 -11.32 -7.23
N ILE A 95 -3.05 -10.44 -6.80
CA ILE A 95 -3.33 -9.01 -6.78
C ILE A 95 -3.60 -8.44 -8.16
N ARG A 96 -2.91 -8.95 -9.18
CA ARG A 96 -3.04 -8.42 -10.54
C ARG A 96 -4.41 -8.73 -11.14
N ASP A 97 -5.03 -9.81 -10.70
CA ASP A 97 -6.38 -10.15 -11.14
C ASP A 97 -7.43 -9.33 -10.40
N TRP A 98 -7.10 -8.89 -9.21
CA TRP A 98 -8.04 -8.16 -8.36
C TRP A 98 -8.05 -6.65 -8.64
N LEU A 99 -6.90 -6.10 -9.07
CA LEU A 99 -6.73 -4.66 -9.25
C LEU A 99 -7.55 -4.04 -10.37
N PRO A 100 -7.65 -4.63 -11.56
CA PRO A 100 -8.25 -3.92 -12.69
C PRO A 100 -9.77 -3.94 -12.64
N LEU A 101 -10.31 -3.23 -11.73
CA LEU A 101 -11.78 -3.08 -11.68
C LEU A 101 -12.18 -1.63 -11.47
#